data_7c953aaf841a31de2843c49c8635c067
#
_entry.id   7c953aaf841a31de2843c49c8635c067
#
_cell.length_a   1.000
_cell.length_b   1.000
_cell.length_c   1.000
_cell.angle_alpha   90.00
_cell.angle_beta   90.00
_cell.angle_gamma   90.00
#
_symmetry.space_group_name_H-M   'P 1'
#
loop_
_entity.id
_entity.type
_entity.pdbx_description
1 polymer ?
#
loop_
_entity_poly.entity_id
_entity_poly.type
_entity_poly.pdbx_seq_one_letter_code
_entity_poly.pdbx_strand_id
1 'polypeptide(L)'
;MARTPHPGAMIIDADADPKAFAQASQTLNELAVYDAEQAEKVQALATQLQYDGSLTVGAVEDEIRFYVRRTVEDCLEVGKRLILLKELTPHGEFSGRIESLGLNQRTVQRFMLAASKTAKSDKLSLLSTRVKNVSAFLELVMHDDDELENLD
;
A
#
# COMPACT_ATOMS: atom_id res chain seq x y z
N MET A 1 -47.11 23.32 -7.28
CA MET A 1 -45.67 23.45 -7.03
C MET A 1 -44.96 22.20 -7.52
N ALA A 2 -44.14 22.32 -8.54
CA ALA A 2 -43.36 21.22 -9.05
C ALA A 2 -42.28 20.85 -8.02
N ARG A 3 -42.27 19.60 -7.54
CA ARG A 3 -41.17 19.05 -6.74
C ARG A 3 -39.92 18.98 -7.62
N THR A 4 -38.88 19.68 -7.24
CA THR A 4 -37.55 19.47 -7.82
C THR A 4 -37.11 18.02 -7.53
N PRO A 5 -36.64 17.26 -8.54
CA PRO A 5 -36.15 15.92 -8.29
C PRO A 5 -34.93 15.99 -7.35
N HIS A 6 -34.94 15.16 -6.34
CA HIS A 6 -33.81 15.01 -5.42
C HIS A 6 -32.56 14.61 -6.20
N PRO A 7 -31.42 15.31 -6.06
CA PRO A 7 -30.17 14.87 -6.66
C PRO A 7 -29.76 13.56 -5.94
N GLY A 8 -29.91 12.43 -6.61
CA GLY A 8 -29.62 11.10 -6.08
C GLY A 8 -30.74 10.07 -6.25
N ALA A 9 -31.87 10.46 -6.78
CA ALA A 9 -32.89 9.49 -7.18
C ALA A 9 -32.41 8.73 -8.41
N MET A 10 -32.02 7.45 -8.26
CA MET A 10 -31.81 6.55 -9.38
C MET A 10 -33.14 6.41 -10.14
N ILE A 11 -33.19 6.96 -11.35
CA ILE A 11 -34.31 6.69 -12.26
C ILE A 11 -34.10 5.28 -12.80
N ILE A 12 -34.86 4.32 -12.23
CA ILE A 12 -34.95 2.98 -12.80
C ILE A 12 -35.81 3.10 -14.05
N ASP A 13 -35.20 2.94 -15.21
CA ASP A 13 -35.91 2.89 -16.46
C ASP A 13 -36.78 1.63 -16.47
N ALA A 14 -38.10 1.80 -16.57
CA ALA A 14 -39.07 0.70 -16.56
C ALA A 14 -38.94 -0.23 -17.79
N ASP A 15 -38.21 0.21 -18.81
CA ASP A 15 -37.93 -0.54 -20.04
C ASP A 15 -36.57 -1.26 -20.04
N ALA A 16 -35.85 -1.28 -18.90
CA ALA A 16 -34.59 -1.98 -18.79
C ALA A 16 -34.73 -3.50 -19.01
N ASP A 17 -33.90 -4.06 -19.89
CA ASP A 17 -33.86 -5.50 -20.16
C ASP A 17 -33.56 -6.28 -18.85
N PRO A 18 -34.40 -7.23 -18.41
CA PRO A 18 -34.16 -8.03 -17.23
C PRO A 18 -32.85 -8.80 -17.25
N LYS A 19 -32.34 -9.20 -18.43
CA LYS A 19 -31.06 -9.87 -18.58
C LYS A 19 -29.89 -8.93 -18.34
N ALA A 20 -29.95 -7.67 -18.81
CA ALA A 20 -28.94 -6.66 -18.56
C ALA A 20 -28.89 -6.31 -17.09
N PHE A 21 -30.02 -6.22 -16.40
CA PHE A 21 -30.10 -6.01 -14.97
C PHE A 21 -29.47 -7.17 -14.17
N ALA A 22 -29.78 -8.42 -14.52
CA ALA A 22 -29.22 -9.60 -13.89
C ALA A 22 -27.69 -9.67 -14.07
N GLN A 23 -27.18 -9.36 -15.26
CA GLN A 23 -25.74 -9.30 -15.54
C GLN A 23 -25.05 -8.19 -14.73
N ALA A 24 -25.66 -7.02 -14.67
CA ALA A 24 -25.13 -5.91 -13.87
C ALA A 24 -25.08 -6.26 -12.37
N SER A 25 -26.12 -6.91 -11.85
CA SER A 25 -26.17 -7.38 -10.46
C SER A 25 -25.09 -8.43 -10.17
N GLN A 26 -24.89 -9.36 -11.10
CA GLN A 26 -23.83 -10.38 -10.97
C GLN A 26 -22.45 -9.75 -10.97
N THR A 27 -22.18 -8.80 -11.88
CA THR A 27 -20.93 -8.08 -11.95
C THR A 27 -20.66 -7.29 -10.66
N LEU A 28 -21.67 -6.63 -10.11
CA LEU A 28 -21.56 -5.93 -8.82
C LEU A 28 -21.24 -6.88 -7.67
N ASN A 29 -21.85 -8.07 -7.64
CA ASN A 29 -21.57 -9.08 -6.63
C ASN A 29 -20.15 -9.62 -6.76
N GLU A 30 -19.64 -9.86 -7.96
CA GLU A 30 -18.27 -10.28 -8.21
C GLU A 30 -17.27 -9.22 -7.77
N LEU A 31 -17.54 -7.94 -8.07
CA LEU A 31 -16.73 -6.81 -7.60
C LEU A 31 -16.72 -6.69 -6.07
N ALA A 32 -17.87 -6.88 -5.42
CA ALA A 32 -17.97 -6.84 -3.97
C ALA A 32 -17.14 -7.96 -3.30
N VAL A 33 -17.15 -9.16 -3.87
CA VAL A 33 -16.31 -10.29 -3.40
C VAL A 33 -14.83 -9.98 -3.60
N TYR A 34 -14.45 -9.46 -4.77
CA TYR A 34 -13.07 -9.04 -5.07
C TYR A 34 -12.59 -7.97 -4.10
N ASP A 35 -13.39 -6.95 -3.84
CA ASP A 35 -13.06 -5.88 -2.90
C ASP A 35 -12.91 -6.39 -1.48
N ALA A 36 -13.74 -7.36 -1.06
CA ALA A 36 -13.64 -7.99 0.26
C ALA A 36 -12.35 -8.81 0.40
N GLU A 37 -11.98 -9.59 -0.62
CA GLU A 37 -10.73 -10.36 -0.65
C GLU A 37 -9.52 -9.44 -0.63
N GLN A 38 -9.56 -8.33 -1.37
CA GLN A 38 -8.50 -7.34 -1.40
C GLN A 38 -8.34 -6.64 -0.05
N ALA A 39 -9.45 -6.27 0.59
CA ALA A 39 -9.45 -5.67 1.93
C ALA A 39 -8.83 -6.62 2.97
N GLU A 40 -9.11 -7.90 2.87
CA GLU A 40 -8.55 -8.94 3.75
C GLU A 40 -7.04 -9.09 3.57
N LYS A 41 -6.55 -9.09 2.33
CA LYS A 41 -5.11 -9.11 2.02
C LYS A 41 -4.39 -7.88 2.57
N VAL A 42 -4.94 -6.70 2.37
CA VAL A 42 -4.38 -5.44 2.86
C VAL A 42 -4.32 -5.43 4.38
N GLN A 43 -5.36 -5.91 5.06
CA GLN A 43 -5.39 -6.01 6.52
C GLN A 43 -4.34 -7.00 7.04
N ALA A 44 -4.16 -8.14 6.36
CA ALA A 44 -3.13 -9.11 6.72
C ALA A 44 -1.72 -8.53 6.58
N LEU A 45 -1.45 -7.78 5.50
CA LEU A 45 -0.19 -7.08 5.30
C LEU A 45 0.03 -6.00 6.38
N ALA A 46 -0.98 -5.22 6.69
CA ALA A 46 -0.89 -4.19 7.74
C ALA A 46 -0.51 -4.80 9.08
N THR A 47 -1.11 -5.92 9.45
CA THR A 47 -0.80 -6.67 10.66
C THR A 47 0.63 -7.19 10.65
N GLN A 48 1.07 -7.79 9.54
CA GLN A 48 2.44 -8.27 9.36
C GLN A 48 3.48 -7.15 9.48
N LEU A 49 3.16 -5.96 8.94
CA LEU A 49 4.04 -4.79 8.96
C LEU A 49 3.94 -3.98 10.25
N GLN A 50 3.07 -4.35 11.16
CA GLN A 50 2.75 -3.58 12.39
C GLN A 50 2.33 -2.14 12.05
N TYR A 51 1.48 -2.01 11.06
CA TYR A 51 0.91 -0.74 10.61
C TYR A 51 -0.52 -0.60 11.16
N ASP A 52 -0.78 0.49 11.85
CA ASP A 52 -2.06 0.79 12.51
C ASP A 52 -2.78 2.03 11.94
N GLY A 53 -2.27 2.59 10.85
CA GLY A 53 -2.86 3.77 10.21
C GLY A 53 -4.01 3.45 9.28
N SER A 54 -4.48 4.47 8.57
CA SER A 54 -5.56 4.34 7.59
C SER A 54 -5.11 3.57 6.34
N LEU A 55 -5.92 2.61 5.89
CA LEU A 55 -5.65 1.75 4.74
C LEU A 55 -6.29 2.28 3.45
N THR A 56 -6.22 3.57 3.22
CA THR A 56 -6.63 4.21 1.96
C THR A 56 -5.41 4.70 1.19
N VAL A 57 -5.52 4.72 -0.14
CA VAL A 57 -4.43 5.18 -1.02
C VAL A 57 -3.99 6.60 -0.64
N GLY A 58 -4.94 7.53 -0.48
CA GLY A 58 -4.63 8.92 -0.16
C GLY A 58 -3.92 9.09 1.18
N ALA A 59 -4.36 8.41 2.21
CA ALA A 59 -3.74 8.45 3.53
C ALA A 59 -2.32 7.88 3.52
N VAL A 60 -2.13 6.73 2.87
CA VAL A 60 -0.80 6.10 2.74
C VAL A 60 0.16 6.99 1.95
N GLU A 61 -0.29 7.63 0.89
CA GLU A 61 0.52 8.57 0.11
C GLU A 61 0.94 9.80 0.92
N ASP A 62 0.04 10.38 1.72
CA ASP A 62 0.34 11.52 2.59
C ASP A 62 1.40 11.18 3.64
N GLU A 63 1.32 10.00 4.23
CA GLU A 63 2.32 9.51 5.18
C GLU A 63 3.68 9.26 4.51
N ILE A 64 3.70 8.75 3.28
CA ILE A 64 4.94 8.60 2.49
C ILE A 64 5.62 9.95 2.29
N ARG A 65 4.87 10.98 1.91
CA ARG A 65 5.41 12.35 1.77
C ARG A 65 5.99 12.88 3.06
N PHE A 66 5.38 12.55 4.18
CA PHE A 66 5.85 12.96 5.50
C PHE A 66 7.20 12.34 5.86
N TYR A 67 7.40 11.06 5.55
CA TYR A 67 8.60 10.31 5.97
C TYR A 67 9.78 10.38 4.99
N VAL A 68 9.56 10.75 3.74
CA VAL A 68 10.56 10.69 2.64
C VAL A 68 11.88 11.42 2.93
N ARG A 69 11.92 12.39 3.84
CA ARG A 69 13.09 13.25 4.09
C ARG A 69 13.81 13.00 5.42
N ARG A 70 13.58 11.86 6.06
CA ARG A 70 14.02 11.66 7.44
C ARG A 70 15.05 10.54 7.62
N THR A 71 15.08 9.93 8.80
CA THR A 71 16.05 8.96 9.30
C THR A 71 15.84 7.55 8.73
N VAL A 72 16.68 6.59 9.16
CA VAL A 72 16.51 5.16 8.83
C VAL A 72 15.15 4.64 9.27
N GLU A 73 14.67 5.02 10.45
CA GLU A 73 13.36 4.62 10.94
C GLU A 73 12.25 5.15 10.03
N ASP A 74 12.36 6.40 9.61
CA ASP A 74 11.41 7.00 8.66
C ASP A 74 11.47 6.32 7.28
N CYS A 75 12.65 5.92 6.83
CA CYS A 75 12.82 5.13 5.62
C CYS A 75 12.04 3.80 5.67
N LEU A 76 12.08 3.13 6.81
CA LEU A 76 11.30 1.90 7.03
C LEU A 76 9.80 2.18 7.05
N GLU A 77 9.38 3.29 7.63
CA GLU A 77 7.98 3.71 7.62
C GLU A 77 7.48 4.02 6.20
N VAL A 78 8.31 4.63 5.36
CA VAL A 78 8.03 4.79 3.93
C VAL A 78 7.91 3.44 3.24
N GLY A 79 8.84 2.53 3.49
CA GLY A 79 8.84 1.20 2.89
C GLY A 79 7.59 0.39 3.21
N LYS A 80 7.13 0.40 4.45
CA LYS A 80 5.87 -0.24 4.87
C LYS A 80 4.68 0.29 4.06
N ARG A 81 4.58 1.60 3.93
CA ARG A 81 3.48 2.28 3.23
C ARG A 81 3.55 2.05 1.72
N LEU A 82 4.73 1.95 1.15
CA LEU A 82 4.91 1.59 -0.26
C LEU A 82 4.42 0.17 -0.56
N ILE A 83 4.69 -0.78 0.33
CA ILE A 83 4.16 -2.15 0.22
C ILE A 83 2.63 -2.12 0.24
N LEU A 84 2.04 -1.37 1.15
CA LEU A 84 0.59 -1.21 1.27
C LEU A 84 0.00 -0.49 0.06
N LEU A 85 0.65 0.57 -0.41
CA LEU A 85 0.22 1.31 -1.60
C LEU A 85 0.19 0.42 -2.83
N LYS A 86 1.20 -0.43 -3.02
CA LYS A 86 1.25 -1.38 -4.12
C LYS A 86 0.07 -2.34 -4.09
N GLU A 87 -0.30 -2.84 -2.92
CA GLU A 87 -1.44 -3.75 -2.78
C GLU A 87 -2.79 -3.03 -2.93
N LEU A 88 -2.88 -1.77 -2.51
CA LEU A 88 -4.09 -0.94 -2.63
C LEU A 88 -4.37 -0.45 -4.05
N THR A 89 -3.36 -0.39 -4.91
CA THR A 89 -3.49 0.14 -6.27
C THR A 89 -3.77 -0.98 -7.27
N PRO A 90 -4.62 -0.74 -8.29
CA PRO A 90 -4.82 -1.68 -9.37
C PRO A 90 -3.51 -1.97 -10.11
N HIS A 91 -3.41 -3.17 -10.67
CA HIS A 91 -2.24 -3.61 -11.41
C HIS A 91 -1.88 -2.63 -12.54
N GLY A 92 -0.63 -2.21 -12.56
CA GLY A 92 -0.09 -1.27 -13.55
C GLY A 92 -0.15 0.21 -13.17
N GLU A 93 -0.86 0.59 -12.11
CA GLU A 93 -0.99 2.00 -11.68
C GLU A 93 0.08 2.41 -10.65
N PHE A 94 0.74 1.47 -10.01
CA PHE A 94 1.69 1.75 -8.94
C PHE A 94 2.85 2.64 -9.39
N SER A 95 3.42 2.38 -10.58
CA SER A 95 4.53 3.18 -11.14
C SER A 95 4.14 4.66 -11.32
N GLY A 96 2.94 4.93 -11.82
CA GLY A 96 2.45 6.29 -12.00
C GLY A 96 2.26 7.02 -10.66
N ARG A 97 1.80 6.32 -9.64
CA ARG A 97 1.65 6.89 -8.30
C ARG A 97 2.98 7.21 -7.63
N ILE A 98 3.97 6.35 -7.80
CA ILE A 98 5.34 6.58 -7.33
C ILE A 98 5.93 7.83 -7.98
N GLU A 99 5.76 7.98 -9.28
CA GLU A 99 6.23 9.14 -10.03
C GLU A 99 5.55 10.43 -9.53
N SER A 100 4.25 10.39 -9.26
CA SER A 100 3.50 11.50 -8.67
C SER A 100 3.98 11.87 -7.28
N LEU A 101 4.50 10.92 -6.51
CA LEU A 101 5.11 11.15 -5.20
C LEU A 101 6.53 11.74 -5.30
N GLY A 102 7.10 11.86 -6.50
CA GLY A 102 8.46 12.31 -6.72
C GLY A 102 9.52 11.30 -6.31
N LEU A 103 9.17 10.01 -6.28
CA LEU A 103 10.05 8.93 -5.88
C LEU A 103 10.64 8.20 -7.08
N ASN A 104 11.89 7.79 -6.96
CA ASN A 104 12.58 6.95 -7.92
C ASN A 104 12.22 5.47 -7.68
N GLN A 105 11.96 4.71 -8.73
CA GLN A 105 11.60 3.29 -8.63
C GLN A 105 12.64 2.45 -7.92
N ARG A 106 13.92 2.72 -8.15
CA ARG A 106 15.01 2.01 -7.47
C ARG A 106 15.00 2.26 -5.97
N THR A 107 14.80 3.50 -5.56
CA THR A 107 14.65 3.88 -4.14
C THR A 107 13.45 3.19 -3.52
N VAL A 108 12.31 3.18 -4.22
CA VAL A 108 11.09 2.51 -3.77
C VAL A 108 11.31 1.03 -3.53
N GLN A 109 11.94 0.33 -4.47
CA GLN A 109 12.25 -1.09 -4.34
C GLN A 109 13.16 -1.37 -3.14
N ARG A 110 14.18 -0.54 -2.94
CA ARG A 110 15.11 -0.67 -1.80
C ARG A 110 14.40 -0.43 -0.46
N PHE A 111 13.53 0.55 -0.38
CA PHE A 111 12.75 0.85 0.83
C PHE A 111 11.74 -0.24 1.16
N MET A 112 11.05 -0.76 0.15
CA MET A 112 10.11 -1.88 0.32
C MET A 112 10.85 -3.14 0.79
N LEU A 113 11.98 -3.46 0.19
CA LEU A 113 12.80 -4.60 0.59
C LEU A 113 13.32 -4.43 2.02
N ALA A 114 13.81 -3.25 2.38
CA ALA A 114 14.27 -2.95 3.73
C ALA A 114 13.15 -3.13 4.76
N ALA A 115 11.97 -2.59 4.49
CA ALA A 115 10.81 -2.74 5.36
C ALA A 115 10.37 -4.20 5.52
N SER A 116 10.32 -4.95 4.42
CA SER A 116 9.95 -6.36 4.44
C SER A 116 10.94 -7.22 5.23
N LYS A 117 12.24 -7.06 4.98
CA LYS A 117 13.28 -7.82 5.70
C LYS A 117 13.35 -7.45 7.17
N THR A 118 13.26 -6.17 7.51
CA THR A 118 13.29 -5.69 8.90
C THR A 118 12.08 -6.20 9.70
N ALA A 119 10.91 -6.29 9.10
CA ALA A 119 9.71 -6.83 9.73
C ALA A 119 9.86 -8.31 10.11
N LYS A 120 10.72 -9.05 9.42
CA LYS A 120 10.96 -10.49 9.62
C LYS A 120 12.21 -10.79 10.44
N SER A 121 13.05 -9.81 10.73
CA SER A 121 14.34 -10.00 11.40
C SER A 121 14.48 -9.07 12.60
N ASP A 122 14.59 -9.64 13.79
CA ASP A 122 14.84 -8.90 15.03
C ASP A 122 16.20 -8.19 15.00
N LYS A 123 17.20 -8.80 14.36
CA LYS A 123 18.54 -8.22 14.20
C LYS A 123 18.51 -6.94 13.36
N LEU A 124 17.83 -6.97 12.22
CA LEU A 124 17.67 -5.79 11.36
C LEU A 124 16.83 -4.71 12.05
N SER A 125 15.81 -5.09 12.79
CA SER A 125 15.00 -4.16 13.59
C SER A 125 15.86 -3.44 14.62
N LEU A 126 16.76 -4.15 15.30
CA LEU A 126 17.69 -3.54 16.26
C LEU A 126 18.71 -2.63 15.57
N LEU A 127 19.27 -3.05 14.43
CA LEU A 127 20.22 -2.25 13.66
C LEU A 127 19.59 -0.95 13.13
N SER A 128 18.31 -0.96 12.77
CA SER A 128 17.60 0.24 12.30
C SER A 128 17.57 1.37 13.32
N THR A 129 17.62 1.06 14.59
CA THR A 129 17.66 2.05 15.67
C THR A 129 19.08 2.60 15.92
N ARG A 130 20.11 1.89 15.50
CA ARG A 130 21.53 2.23 15.75
C ARG A 130 22.21 2.89 14.56
N VAL A 131 21.85 2.50 13.34
CA VAL A 131 22.43 3.04 12.10
C VAL A 131 21.69 4.32 11.71
N LYS A 132 22.39 5.43 11.67
CA LYS A 132 21.80 6.74 11.36
C LYS A 132 21.86 7.08 9.87
N ASN A 133 22.69 6.40 9.09
CA ASN A 133 22.86 6.64 7.68
C ASN A 133 21.97 5.69 6.87
N VAL A 134 21.02 6.25 6.12
CA VAL A 134 20.07 5.49 5.30
C VAL A 134 20.78 4.65 4.24
N SER A 135 21.77 5.21 3.56
CA SER A 135 22.52 4.47 2.52
C SER A 135 23.26 3.27 3.10
N ALA A 136 23.92 3.44 4.25
CA ALA A 136 24.61 2.34 4.94
C ALA A 136 23.64 1.26 5.39
N PHE A 137 22.49 1.63 5.93
CA PHE A 137 21.46 0.68 6.33
C PHE A 137 20.89 -0.10 5.14
N LEU A 138 20.60 0.59 4.04
CA LEU A 138 20.11 -0.06 2.82
C LEU A 138 21.13 -1.04 2.24
N GLU A 139 22.40 -0.72 2.29
CA GLU A 139 23.46 -1.65 1.86
C GLU A 139 23.50 -2.90 2.74
N LEU A 140 23.38 -2.76 4.04
CA LEU A 140 23.31 -3.91 4.97
C LEU A 140 22.12 -4.83 4.66
N VAL A 141 20.96 -4.25 4.36
CA VAL A 141 19.75 -4.99 4.01
C VAL A 141 19.89 -5.72 2.68
N MET A 142 20.66 -5.16 1.74
CA MET A 142 20.86 -5.75 0.41
C MET A 142 21.85 -6.92 0.41
N HIS A 143 22.66 -7.08 1.44
CA HIS A 143 23.49 -8.28 1.61
C HIS A 143 22.62 -9.51 1.93
N ASP A 144 23.07 -10.70 1.51
CA ASP A 144 22.38 -11.94 1.80
C ASP A 144 22.24 -12.15 3.31
N ASP A 145 21.15 -12.80 3.72
CA ASP A 145 20.85 -13.06 5.13
C ASP A 145 22.00 -13.84 5.83
N ASP A 146 22.72 -14.69 5.09
CA ASP A 146 23.88 -15.43 5.56
C ASP A 146 25.07 -14.51 5.92
N GLU A 147 25.25 -13.38 5.22
CA GLU A 147 26.29 -12.41 5.54
C GLU A 147 25.94 -11.57 6.75
N LEU A 148 24.66 -11.30 6.96
CA LEU A 148 24.18 -10.54 8.12
C LEU A 148 24.30 -11.31 9.43
N GLU A 149 24.23 -12.64 9.39
CA GLU A 149 24.44 -13.50 10.56
C GLU A 149 25.91 -13.53 11.01
N ASN A 150 26.84 -13.23 10.11
CA ASN A 150 28.28 -13.23 10.36
C ASN A 150 28.83 -11.86 10.82
N LEU A 151 27.97 -10.84 10.96
CA LEU A 151 28.35 -9.48 11.38
C LEU A 151 28.20 -9.26 12.91
N ASP A 152 28.54 -10.26 13.71
CA ASP A 152 28.60 -10.09 15.18
C ASP A 152 29.87 -9.36 15.64
#